data_c3089f930031f521b1a144ae1e4a4a4e
#
_entry.id   c3089f930031f521b1a144ae1e4a4a4e
#
_cell.length_a   1.000
_cell.length_b   1.000
_cell.length_c   1.000
_cell.angle_alpha   90.00
_cell.angle_beta   90.00
_cell.angle_gamma   90.00
#
_symmetry.space_group_name_H-M   'P 1'
#
loop_
_entity.id
_entity.type
_entity.pdbx_description
1 polymer ?
#
loop_
_entity_poly.entity_id
_entity_poly.type
_entity_poly.pdbx_seq_one_letter_code
_entity_poly.pdbx_strand_id
1 'polypeptide(L)'
;MRHRVFNEDGNEELVFVMGWGNRWTHENVSWLIGKLTEAGYRVHAFELPTTIEDFKADWLEPVAEYVLDLEEYQLLAHSAGALIAQALDGADNHVYLSPWWGYGDDYPDRLLEAVSTVPTTLPCLPVGEMDEYTLGELATDHQIATTPRWVSPAFVRETRHAQRELLAIDHDAVVFCSLRDPMIDLRPIGERVPAEHVVLYDGGHELFSSPSRDRYIDLLLESLEGGAAIVEEQARVPARYSNN
;
A
#
# COMPACT_ATOMS: atom_id res chain seq x y z
N MET A 1 -12.29 -10.44 -4.60
CA MET A 1 -11.62 -10.07 -3.34
C MET A 1 -11.49 -11.30 -2.44
N ARG A 2 -10.35 -11.51 -1.77
CA ARG A 2 -10.19 -12.50 -0.69
C ARG A 2 -9.96 -11.75 0.60
N HIS A 3 -10.58 -12.22 1.67
CA HIS A 3 -10.50 -11.61 2.99
C HIS A 3 -10.19 -12.65 4.05
N ARG A 4 -9.39 -12.28 5.04
CA ARG A 4 -9.06 -13.11 6.20
C ARG A 4 -8.80 -12.26 7.43
N VAL A 5 -9.30 -12.71 8.58
CA VAL A 5 -9.00 -12.12 9.88
C VAL A 5 -7.88 -12.91 10.55
N PHE A 6 -6.92 -12.19 11.13
CA PHE A 6 -5.84 -12.73 11.93
C PHE A 6 -5.95 -12.16 13.35
N ASN A 7 -5.62 -12.95 14.36
CA ASN A 7 -5.75 -12.59 15.77
C ASN A 7 -7.19 -12.16 16.15
N GLU A 8 -8.14 -13.09 16.02
CA GLU A 8 -9.58 -12.83 16.29
C GLU A 8 -9.87 -12.29 17.69
N ASP A 9 -8.95 -12.50 18.65
CA ASP A 9 -9.03 -12.01 20.03
C ASP A 9 -8.34 -10.65 20.22
N GLY A 10 -7.85 -10.02 19.15
CA GLY A 10 -7.23 -8.68 19.20
C GLY A 10 -8.22 -7.62 19.67
N ASN A 11 -7.71 -6.62 20.38
CA ASN A 11 -8.53 -5.60 21.01
C ASN A 11 -8.80 -4.38 20.11
N GLU A 12 -8.00 -4.19 19.08
CA GLU A 12 -8.07 -3.05 18.15
C GLU A 12 -8.22 -3.55 16.71
N GLU A 13 -9.16 -2.99 15.99
CA GLU A 13 -9.45 -3.38 14.62
C GLU A 13 -8.48 -2.67 13.65
N LEU A 14 -7.83 -3.45 12.80
CA LEU A 14 -6.95 -2.94 11.74
C LEU A 14 -7.37 -3.51 10.39
N VAL A 15 -7.75 -2.65 9.47
CA VAL A 15 -7.99 -3.01 8.07
C VAL A 15 -6.69 -2.89 7.30
N PHE A 16 -6.20 -4.00 6.75
CA PHE A 16 -5.02 -4.03 5.91
C PHE A 16 -5.38 -4.34 4.46
N VAL A 17 -5.36 -3.32 3.61
CA VAL A 17 -5.57 -3.47 2.17
C VAL A 17 -4.23 -3.67 1.48
N MET A 18 -3.95 -4.91 1.07
CA MET A 18 -2.65 -5.28 0.48
C MET A 18 -2.49 -4.74 -0.94
N GLY A 19 -1.25 -4.69 -1.41
CA GLY A 19 -0.91 -4.36 -2.78
C GLY A 19 -1.35 -5.44 -3.79
N TRP A 20 -1.48 -5.03 -5.05
CA TRP A 20 -1.77 -5.96 -6.13
C TRP A 20 -0.70 -7.04 -6.26
N GLY A 21 -1.11 -8.30 -6.23
CA GLY A 21 -0.23 -9.46 -6.27
C GLY A 21 0.31 -9.91 -4.91
N ASN A 22 0.18 -9.11 -3.84
CA ASN A 22 0.49 -9.56 -2.49
C ASN A 22 -0.47 -10.65 -2.02
N ARG A 23 0.05 -11.57 -1.22
CA ARG A 23 -0.72 -12.64 -0.56
C ARG A 23 -0.26 -12.75 0.88
N TRP A 24 -1.20 -12.99 1.79
CA TRP A 24 -0.83 -13.24 3.21
C TRP A 24 0.05 -14.48 3.42
N THR A 25 0.17 -15.36 2.40
CA THR A 25 1.07 -16.52 2.40
C THR A 25 2.50 -16.19 1.95
N HIS A 26 2.76 -14.99 1.42
CA HIS A 26 4.12 -14.52 1.16
C HIS A 26 4.83 -14.26 2.50
N GLU A 27 6.05 -14.72 2.65
CA GLU A 27 6.79 -14.70 3.91
C GLU A 27 6.90 -13.30 4.51
N ASN A 28 7.18 -12.28 3.68
CA ASN A 28 7.34 -10.91 4.14
C ASN A 28 6.01 -10.25 4.50
N VAL A 29 4.92 -10.56 3.77
CA VAL A 29 3.56 -10.12 4.14
C VAL A 29 3.12 -10.79 5.44
N SER A 30 3.41 -12.10 5.59
CA SER A 30 3.15 -12.83 6.83
C SER A 30 3.94 -12.28 8.02
N TRP A 31 5.19 -11.85 7.79
CA TRP A 31 6.00 -11.17 8.80
C TRP A 31 5.32 -9.86 9.26
N LEU A 32 4.86 -9.01 8.33
CA LEU A 32 4.17 -7.77 8.68
C LEU A 32 2.89 -8.06 9.46
N ILE A 33 2.04 -8.98 8.98
CA ILE A 33 0.81 -9.38 9.68
C ILE A 33 1.16 -9.91 11.08
N GLY A 34 2.25 -10.68 11.22
CA GLY A 34 2.75 -11.13 12.52
C GLY A 34 3.07 -9.98 13.46
N LYS A 35 3.75 -8.93 12.98
CA LYS A 35 4.06 -7.73 13.77
C LYS A 35 2.81 -6.96 14.21
N LEU A 36 1.85 -6.82 13.31
CA LEU A 36 0.57 -6.18 13.61
C LEU A 36 -0.22 -6.98 14.68
N THR A 37 -0.26 -8.30 14.57
CA THR A 37 -0.94 -9.16 15.56
C THR A 37 -0.19 -9.23 16.90
N GLU A 38 1.14 -9.21 16.90
CA GLU A 38 1.97 -9.09 18.10
C GLU A 38 1.72 -7.78 18.85
N ALA A 39 1.42 -6.69 18.13
CA ALA A 39 1.04 -5.39 18.68
C ALA A 39 -0.40 -5.36 19.24
N GLY A 40 -1.21 -6.42 19.04
CA GLY A 40 -2.55 -6.54 19.60
C GLY A 40 -3.69 -6.31 18.62
N TYR A 41 -3.40 -5.98 17.36
CA TYR A 41 -4.44 -5.76 16.36
C TYR A 41 -5.15 -7.04 15.96
N ARG A 42 -6.47 -6.93 15.75
CA ARG A 42 -7.26 -7.85 14.93
C ARG A 42 -7.14 -7.39 13.50
N VAL A 43 -6.39 -8.13 12.68
CA VAL A 43 -6.02 -7.70 11.33
C VAL A 43 -6.99 -8.26 10.30
N HIS A 44 -7.77 -7.40 9.67
CA HIS A 44 -8.67 -7.69 8.55
C HIS A 44 -7.91 -7.50 7.23
N ALA A 45 -7.27 -8.56 6.75
CA ALA A 45 -6.42 -8.51 5.58
C ALA A 45 -7.19 -8.79 4.28
N PHE A 46 -7.04 -7.91 3.29
CA PHE A 46 -7.66 -8.01 1.97
C PHE A 46 -6.63 -8.24 0.88
N GLU A 47 -6.74 -9.38 0.16
CA GLU A 47 -5.98 -9.66 -1.07
C GLU A 47 -6.78 -9.20 -2.28
N LEU A 48 -6.17 -8.37 -3.11
CA LEU A 48 -6.80 -7.84 -4.32
C LEU A 48 -6.90 -8.90 -5.42
N PRO A 49 -8.02 -8.99 -6.14
CA PRO A 49 -8.08 -9.70 -7.41
C PRO A 49 -7.02 -9.17 -8.39
N THR A 50 -6.34 -10.07 -9.09
CA THR A 50 -5.29 -9.71 -10.05
C THR A 50 -5.82 -9.27 -11.40
N THR A 51 -7.10 -9.53 -11.66
CA THR A 51 -7.85 -9.06 -12.83
C THR A 51 -9.07 -8.31 -12.35
N ILE A 52 -9.36 -7.17 -12.99
CA ILE A 52 -10.54 -6.35 -12.71
C ILE A 52 -11.21 -5.92 -14.01
N GLU A 53 -12.52 -5.79 -13.97
CA GLU A 53 -13.36 -5.21 -15.01
C GLU A 53 -13.85 -3.81 -14.64
N ASP A 54 -14.12 -3.61 -13.34
CA ASP A 54 -14.61 -2.39 -12.73
C ASP A 54 -13.93 -2.22 -11.37
N PHE A 55 -13.20 -1.11 -11.20
CA PHE A 55 -12.45 -0.83 -9.97
C PHE A 55 -13.39 -0.78 -8.76
N LYS A 56 -14.54 -0.14 -8.93
CA LYS A 56 -15.47 0.08 -7.84
C LYS A 56 -16.09 -1.24 -7.38
N ALA A 57 -16.63 -2.03 -8.31
CA ALA A 57 -17.30 -3.28 -7.99
C ALA A 57 -16.33 -4.39 -7.53
N ASP A 58 -15.13 -4.47 -8.16
CA ASP A 58 -14.20 -5.57 -7.91
C ASP A 58 -13.27 -5.33 -6.72
N TRP A 59 -12.93 -4.05 -6.45
CA TRP A 59 -11.94 -3.68 -5.43
C TRP A 59 -12.51 -2.85 -4.30
N LEU A 60 -13.20 -1.73 -4.60
CA LEU A 60 -13.61 -0.77 -3.59
C LEU A 60 -14.82 -1.27 -2.77
N GLU A 61 -15.92 -1.60 -3.41
CA GLU A 61 -17.19 -1.97 -2.73
C GLU A 61 -17.02 -3.13 -1.75
N PRO A 62 -16.27 -4.23 -2.07
CA PRO A 62 -16.11 -5.32 -1.12
C PRO A 62 -15.41 -4.94 0.18
N VAL A 63 -14.51 -3.95 0.15
CA VAL A 63 -13.85 -3.43 1.36
C VAL A 63 -14.73 -2.41 2.05
N ALA A 64 -15.32 -1.48 1.28
CA ALA A 64 -16.19 -0.43 1.81
C ALA A 64 -17.41 -1.01 2.54
N GLU A 65 -18.06 -2.03 1.98
CA GLU A 65 -19.19 -2.72 2.64
C GLU A 65 -18.74 -3.41 3.93
N TYR A 66 -17.55 -4.02 3.93
CA TYR A 66 -17.04 -4.71 5.11
C TYR A 66 -16.77 -3.76 6.27
N VAL A 67 -16.13 -2.61 6.01
CA VAL A 67 -15.77 -1.67 7.07
C VAL A 67 -16.97 -0.95 7.70
N LEU A 68 -18.16 -0.98 7.06
CA LEU A 68 -19.38 -0.45 7.66
C LEU A 68 -19.81 -1.18 8.94
N ASP A 69 -19.36 -2.41 9.13
CA ASP A 69 -19.63 -3.22 10.32
C ASP A 69 -18.61 -2.97 11.45
N LEU A 70 -17.57 -2.16 11.21
CA LEU A 70 -16.56 -1.77 12.19
C LEU A 70 -16.91 -0.39 12.77
N GLU A 71 -16.91 -0.26 14.10
CA GLU A 71 -17.21 1.01 14.79
C GLU A 71 -16.02 1.96 14.76
N GLU A 72 -14.82 1.45 15.05
CA GLU A 72 -13.54 2.14 15.06
C GLU A 72 -12.49 1.21 14.46
N TYR A 73 -11.61 1.71 13.60
CA TYR A 73 -10.54 0.90 13.02
C TYR A 73 -9.38 1.76 12.53
N GLN A 74 -8.18 1.17 12.53
CA GLN A 74 -7.00 1.74 11.89
C GLN A 74 -6.90 1.24 10.44
N LEU A 75 -6.32 2.03 9.55
CA LEU A 75 -6.19 1.67 8.14
C LEU A 75 -4.73 1.63 7.72
N LEU A 76 -4.30 0.45 7.29
CA LEU A 76 -3.00 0.23 6.64
C LEU A 76 -3.24 -0.17 5.19
N ALA A 77 -2.58 0.49 4.25
CA ALA A 77 -2.68 0.13 2.86
C ALA A 77 -1.32 0.13 2.17
N HIS A 78 -1.12 -0.84 1.28
CA HIS A 78 0.10 -0.95 0.49
C HIS A 78 -0.18 -0.81 -1.00
N SER A 79 0.65 -0.03 -1.70
CA SER A 79 0.65 0.06 -3.17
C SER A 79 -0.75 0.32 -3.75
N ALA A 80 -1.26 -0.56 -4.62
CA ALA A 80 -2.59 -0.45 -5.22
C ALA A 80 -3.74 -0.47 -4.18
N GLY A 81 -3.53 -1.06 -3.00
CA GLY A 81 -4.49 -1.00 -1.90
C GLY A 81 -4.76 0.42 -1.42
N ALA A 82 -3.81 1.33 -1.62
CA ALA A 82 -3.97 2.73 -1.27
C ALA A 82 -5.02 3.48 -2.13
N LEU A 83 -5.33 2.97 -3.33
CA LEU A 83 -6.42 3.50 -4.16
C LEU A 83 -7.79 3.23 -3.53
N ILE A 84 -7.93 2.09 -2.86
CA ILE A 84 -9.14 1.71 -2.13
C ILE A 84 -9.20 2.50 -0.84
N ALA A 85 -8.12 2.43 -0.05
CA ALA A 85 -8.04 3.02 1.27
C ALA A 85 -8.36 4.52 1.30
N GLN A 86 -7.97 5.25 0.26
CA GLN A 86 -8.28 6.69 0.17
C GLN A 86 -9.76 6.99 -0.06
N ALA A 87 -10.54 6.02 -0.52
CA ALA A 87 -11.97 6.15 -0.73
C ALA A 87 -12.81 5.56 0.43
N LEU A 88 -12.15 5.09 1.50
CA LEU A 88 -12.82 4.60 2.71
C LEU A 88 -12.92 5.72 3.74
N ASP A 89 -14.10 5.84 4.33
CA ASP A 89 -14.36 6.76 5.44
C ASP A 89 -14.35 6.01 6.77
N GLY A 90 -14.10 6.73 7.87
CA GLY A 90 -14.32 6.23 9.23
C GLY A 90 -13.11 5.57 9.89
N ALA A 91 -11.95 5.47 9.25
CA ALA A 91 -10.74 5.07 9.92
C ALA A 91 -10.18 6.19 10.80
N ASP A 92 -9.69 5.85 12.00
CA ASP A 92 -9.11 6.82 12.93
C ASP A 92 -7.77 7.35 12.43
N ASN A 93 -6.90 6.46 11.96
CA ASN A 93 -5.62 6.79 11.36
C ASN A 93 -5.41 6.05 10.05
N HIS A 94 -4.67 6.68 9.15
CA HIS A 94 -4.33 6.15 7.83
C HIS A 94 -2.82 6.05 7.66
N VAL A 95 -2.31 4.85 7.43
CA VAL A 95 -0.91 4.60 7.13
C VAL A 95 -0.79 3.96 5.75
N TYR A 96 0.01 4.58 4.89
CA TYR A 96 0.24 4.11 3.53
C TYR A 96 1.68 3.66 3.34
N LEU A 97 1.86 2.47 2.78
CA LEU A 97 3.16 1.94 2.39
C LEU A 97 3.29 2.01 0.87
N SER A 98 4.21 2.80 0.35
CA SER A 98 4.45 2.99 -1.09
C SER A 98 3.15 3.12 -1.89
N PRO A 99 2.28 4.10 -1.59
CA PRO A 99 0.96 4.20 -2.22
C PRO A 99 1.08 4.42 -3.74
N TRP A 100 0.38 3.61 -4.52
CA TRP A 100 0.39 3.69 -5.98
C TRP A 100 -0.62 4.72 -6.50
N TRP A 101 -0.40 5.99 -6.20
CA TRP A 101 -1.27 7.10 -6.60
C TRP A 101 -0.97 7.69 -7.98
N GLY A 102 0.00 7.12 -8.69
CA GLY A 102 0.36 7.45 -10.05
C GLY A 102 1.27 6.41 -10.66
N TYR A 103 1.22 6.28 -11.98
CA TYR A 103 2.17 5.48 -12.74
C TYR A 103 3.52 6.18 -12.75
N GLY A 104 4.62 5.42 -12.60
CA GLY A 104 5.98 5.93 -12.71
C GLY A 104 6.30 6.46 -14.11
N ASP A 105 7.38 7.23 -14.23
CA ASP A 105 7.80 7.90 -15.48
C ASP A 105 8.09 6.92 -16.64
N ASP A 106 8.33 5.65 -16.36
CA ASP A 106 8.54 4.59 -17.36
C ASP A 106 7.28 4.25 -18.18
N TYR A 107 6.12 4.73 -17.74
CA TYR A 107 4.83 4.50 -18.39
C TYR A 107 4.27 5.79 -19.00
N PRO A 108 4.61 6.11 -20.27
CA PRO A 108 4.13 7.34 -20.91
C PRO A 108 2.60 7.41 -20.96
N ASP A 109 2.02 8.53 -20.54
CA ASP A 109 0.56 8.75 -20.48
C ASP A 109 -0.16 8.40 -21.77
N ARG A 110 0.44 8.75 -22.93
CA ARG A 110 -0.14 8.44 -24.24
C ARG A 110 -0.27 6.94 -24.52
N LEU A 111 0.69 6.15 -24.02
CA LEU A 111 0.65 4.70 -24.14
C LEU A 111 -0.44 4.13 -23.25
N LEU A 112 -0.47 4.55 -21.99
CA LEU A 112 -1.50 4.13 -21.05
C LEU A 112 -2.90 4.51 -21.53
N GLU A 113 -3.07 5.70 -22.13
CA GLU A 113 -4.33 6.13 -22.72
C GLU A 113 -4.75 5.24 -23.89
N ALA A 114 -3.84 4.97 -24.83
CA ALA A 114 -4.11 4.08 -25.97
C ALA A 114 -4.50 2.67 -25.50
N VAL A 115 -3.77 2.13 -24.53
CA VAL A 115 -4.06 0.81 -23.94
C VAL A 115 -5.44 0.79 -23.27
N SER A 116 -5.79 1.84 -22.53
CA SER A 116 -7.07 1.95 -21.81
C SER A 116 -8.30 1.89 -22.73
N THR A 117 -8.14 2.17 -24.03
CA THR A 117 -9.24 2.10 -24.99
C THR A 117 -9.59 0.67 -25.45
N VAL A 118 -8.71 -0.30 -25.16
CA VAL A 118 -8.91 -1.69 -25.59
C VAL A 118 -9.84 -2.42 -24.61
N PRO A 119 -11.04 -2.85 -25.06
CA PRO A 119 -12.05 -3.43 -24.16
C PRO A 119 -11.78 -4.92 -23.89
N THR A 120 -10.69 -5.24 -23.18
CA THR A 120 -10.37 -6.64 -22.84
C THR A 120 -9.87 -6.77 -21.41
N THR A 121 -10.27 -7.84 -20.76
CA THR A 121 -9.83 -8.28 -19.45
C THR A 121 -8.74 -9.35 -19.52
N LEU A 122 -8.34 -9.76 -20.73
CA LEU A 122 -7.25 -10.73 -20.88
C LEU A 122 -5.92 -10.11 -20.48
N PRO A 123 -5.15 -10.74 -19.58
CA PRO A 123 -3.81 -10.29 -19.20
C PRO A 123 -2.84 -10.47 -20.40
N CYS A 124 -2.55 -9.39 -21.09
CA CYS A 124 -1.71 -9.41 -22.31
C CYS A 124 -0.62 -8.33 -22.31
N LEU A 125 -0.57 -7.49 -21.30
CA LEU A 125 0.42 -6.44 -21.14
C LEU A 125 1.42 -6.86 -20.06
N PRO A 126 2.72 -6.92 -20.36
CA PRO A 126 3.69 -7.24 -19.33
C PRO A 126 3.78 -6.07 -18.34
N VAL A 127 3.81 -6.38 -17.07
CA VAL A 127 4.32 -5.47 -16.04
C VAL A 127 5.85 -5.57 -16.03
N GLY A 128 6.54 -4.56 -15.50
CA GLY A 128 7.99 -4.58 -15.38
C GLY A 128 8.53 -5.83 -14.66
N GLU A 129 9.83 -5.94 -14.56
CA GLU A 129 10.44 -7.03 -13.80
C GLU A 129 10.08 -6.91 -12.34
N MET A 130 9.54 -8.00 -11.78
CA MET A 130 9.27 -8.16 -10.36
C MET A 130 10.40 -9.00 -9.78
N ASP A 131 11.40 -8.34 -9.27
CA ASP A 131 12.61 -8.93 -8.70
C ASP A 131 12.92 -8.37 -7.30
N GLU A 132 14.02 -8.80 -6.72
CA GLU A 132 14.49 -8.32 -5.41
C GLU A 132 14.81 -6.80 -5.41
N TYR A 133 15.23 -6.25 -6.54
CA TYR A 133 15.50 -4.82 -6.66
C TYR A 133 14.21 -4.01 -6.62
N THR A 134 13.18 -4.50 -7.31
CA THR A 134 11.87 -3.84 -7.42
C THR A 134 11.08 -3.99 -6.12
N LEU A 135 10.90 -5.22 -5.63
CA LEU A 135 10.05 -5.49 -4.46
C LEU A 135 10.77 -5.13 -3.15
N GLY A 136 12.03 -5.54 -3.03
CA GLY A 136 12.86 -5.40 -1.83
C GLY A 136 13.79 -6.59 -1.69
N GLU A 137 14.99 -6.38 -1.15
CA GLU A 137 16.09 -7.35 -1.09
C GLU A 137 15.76 -8.62 -0.28
N LEU A 138 14.69 -8.63 0.52
CA LEU A 138 14.19 -9.79 1.25
C LEU A 138 13.03 -10.50 0.53
N ALA A 139 12.66 -10.06 -0.69
CA ALA A 139 11.66 -10.75 -1.48
C ALA A 139 12.12 -12.19 -1.77
N THR A 140 11.23 -13.17 -1.53
CA THR A 140 11.57 -14.58 -1.71
C THR A 140 11.30 -15.03 -3.14
N ASP A 141 12.02 -16.07 -3.60
CA ASP A 141 11.77 -16.71 -4.89
C ASP A 141 10.29 -17.08 -5.08
N HIS A 142 9.63 -17.53 -4.00
CA HIS A 142 8.22 -17.87 -4.03
C HIS A 142 7.34 -16.64 -4.28
N GLN A 143 7.59 -15.53 -3.61
CA GLN A 143 6.89 -14.27 -3.80
C GLN A 143 7.07 -13.77 -5.24
N ILE A 144 8.33 -13.68 -5.72
CA ILE A 144 8.67 -13.26 -7.08
C ILE A 144 7.98 -14.12 -8.13
N ALA A 145 8.00 -15.45 -7.96
CA ALA A 145 7.40 -16.39 -8.91
C ALA A 145 5.88 -16.34 -8.96
N THR A 146 5.22 -15.93 -7.87
CA THR A 146 3.76 -15.87 -7.74
C THR A 146 3.16 -14.49 -7.95
N THR A 147 3.99 -13.44 -7.97
CA THR A 147 3.56 -12.09 -8.35
C THR A 147 3.14 -12.06 -9.82
N PRO A 148 1.97 -11.49 -10.15
CA PRO A 148 1.48 -11.45 -11.52
C PRO A 148 2.42 -10.68 -12.44
N ARG A 149 2.67 -11.22 -13.63
CA ARG A 149 3.57 -10.63 -14.64
C ARG A 149 2.84 -9.96 -15.80
N TRP A 150 1.52 -10.06 -15.81
CA TRP A 150 0.69 -9.58 -16.88
C TRP A 150 -0.54 -8.89 -16.33
N VAL A 151 -0.91 -7.76 -16.93
CA VAL A 151 -2.16 -7.05 -16.66
C VAL A 151 -3.00 -6.96 -17.93
N SER A 152 -4.28 -6.68 -17.74
CA SER A 152 -5.19 -6.43 -18.85
C SER A 152 -5.28 -4.94 -19.19
N PRO A 153 -5.69 -4.56 -20.39
CA PRO A 153 -6.09 -3.19 -20.71
C PRO A 153 -7.20 -2.65 -19.78
N ALA A 154 -8.15 -3.50 -19.37
CA ALA A 154 -9.16 -3.12 -18.39
C ALA A 154 -8.52 -2.73 -17.05
N PHE A 155 -7.55 -3.50 -16.55
CA PHE A 155 -6.80 -3.14 -15.34
C PHE A 155 -6.16 -1.76 -15.46
N VAL A 156 -5.48 -1.47 -16.57
CA VAL A 156 -4.84 -0.16 -16.80
C VAL A 156 -5.89 0.96 -16.83
N ARG A 157 -7.02 0.73 -17.51
CA ARG A 157 -8.13 1.70 -17.57
C ARG A 157 -8.67 2.03 -16.19
N GLU A 158 -9.02 1.00 -15.43
CA GLU A 158 -9.67 1.13 -14.14
C GLU A 158 -8.75 1.75 -13.09
N THR A 159 -7.50 1.31 -13.02
CA THR A 159 -6.54 1.89 -12.06
C THR A 159 -6.18 3.34 -12.42
N ARG A 160 -6.05 3.69 -13.70
CA ARG A 160 -5.86 5.09 -14.11
C ARG A 160 -7.08 5.96 -13.79
N HIS A 161 -8.28 5.41 -13.96
CA HIS A 161 -9.50 6.11 -13.59
C HIS A 161 -9.51 6.39 -12.10
N ALA A 162 -9.27 5.38 -11.28
CA ALA A 162 -9.16 5.52 -9.83
C ALA A 162 -8.10 6.56 -9.42
N GLN A 163 -6.91 6.52 -10.02
CA GLN A 163 -5.83 7.49 -9.74
C GLN A 163 -6.21 8.95 -10.10
N ARG A 164 -7.00 9.15 -11.15
CA ARG A 164 -7.47 10.48 -11.55
C ARG A 164 -8.59 11.03 -10.66
N GLU A 165 -9.34 10.15 -10.04
CA GLU A 165 -10.43 10.50 -9.12
C GLU A 165 -9.96 10.64 -7.67
N LEU A 166 -8.67 10.38 -7.38
CA LEU A 166 -8.11 10.58 -6.05
C LEU A 166 -8.32 12.03 -5.59
N LEU A 167 -8.98 12.17 -4.47
CA LEU A 167 -9.20 13.45 -3.82
C LEU A 167 -7.95 13.92 -3.07
N ALA A 168 -7.95 15.16 -2.64
CA ALA A 168 -6.99 15.60 -1.65
C ALA A 168 -7.22 14.80 -0.36
N ILE A 169 -6.14 14.44 0.32
CA ILE A 169 -6.22 13.80 1.63
C ILE A 169 -6.64 14.87 2.64
N ASP A 170 -7.80 14.71 3.25
CA ASP A 170 -8.37 15.61 4.26
C ASP A 170 -8.13 15.13 5.70
N HIS A 171 -7.29 14.09 5.87
CA HIS A 171 -6.94 13.50 7.15
C HIS A 171 -5.40 13.47 7.33
N ASP A 172 -4.96 13.27 8.56
CA ASP A 172 -3.54 13.21 8.95
C ASP A 172 -2.93 11.85 8.58
N ALA A 173 -2.75 11.60 7.28
CA ALA A 173 -2.17 10.37 6.78
C ALA A 173 -0.65 10.34 6.96
N VAL A 174 -0.10 9.16 7.29
CA VAL A 174 1.34 8.88 7.28
C VAL A 174 1.69 8.03 6.07
N VAL A 175 2.75 8.42 5.36
CA VAL A 175 3.23 7.69 4.19
C VAL A 175 4.66 7.21 4.42
N PHE A 176 4.89 5.91 4.25
CA PHE A 176 6.22 5.32 4.15
C PHE A 176 6.52 5.05 2.68
N CYS A 177 7.59 5.62 2.14
CA CYS A 177 8.00 5.38 0.76
C CYS A 177 9.51 5.38 0.59
N SER A 178 10.00 4.86 -0.53
CA SER A 178 11.42 4.82 -0.87
C SER A 178 11.72 5.66 -2.11
N LEU A 179 12.81 6.41 -2.09
CA LEU A 179 13.31 7.10 -3.28
C LEU A 179 13.90 6.14 -4.34
N ARG A 180 14.10 4.87 -3.99
CA ARG A 180 14.59 3.81 -4.88
C ARG A 180 13.47 2.96 -5.48
N ASP A 181 12.22 3.24 -5.09
CA ASP A 181 11.05 2.50 -5.59
C ASP A 181 10.80 2.83 -7.07
N PRO A 182 10.94 1.86 -8.00
CA PRO A 182 10.73 2.11 -9.42
C PRO A 182 9.24 2.01 -9.83
N MET A 183 8.35 1.58 -8.93
CA MET A 183 6.95 1.27 -9.26
C MET A 183 6.01 2.45 -9.08
N ILE A 184 6.35 3.38 -8.18
CA ILE A 184 5.47 4.50 -7.85
C ILE A 184 6.01 5.83 -8.37
N ASP A 185 5.09 6.75 -8.67
CA ASP A 185 5.42 8.15 -8.83
C ASP A 185 5.33 8.86 -7.46
N LEU A 186 6.42 9.49 -7.04
CA LEU A 186 6.46 10.22 -5.76
C LEU A 186 5.79 11.59 -5.81
N ARG A 187 5.55 12.15 -7.02
CA ARG A 187 4.90 13.46 -7.18
C ARG A 187 3.49 13.50 -6.60
N PRO A 188 2.60 12.51 -6.88
CA PRO A 188 1.28 12.46 -6.27
C PRO A 188 1.30 12.38 -4.74
N ILE A 189 2.35 11.78 -4.14
CA ILE A 189 2.53 11.75 -2.69
C ILE A 189 2.80 13.17 -2.18
N GLY A 190 3.79 13.86 -2.75
CA GLY A 190 4.16 15.21 -2.35
C GLY A 190 3.08 16.27 -2.62
N GLU A 191 2.14 16.00 -3.54
CA GLU A 191 0.99 16.87 -3.82
C GLU A 191 -0.16 16.69 -2.81
N ARG A 192 -0.22 15.55 -2.12
CA ARG A 192 -1.35 15.15 -1.27
C ARG A 192 -1.02 15.09 0.21
N VAL A 193 0.23 14.84 0.55
CA VAL A 193 0.66 14.61 1.93
C VAL A 193 1.73 15.63 2.31
N PRO A 194 1.62 16.32 3.46
CA PRO A 194 2.69 17.17 3.99
C PRO A 194 4.01 16.42 4.10
N ALA A 195 5.11 17.08 3.80
CA ALA A 195 6.43 16.45 3.82
C ALA A 195 6.81 15.89 5.21
N GLU A 196 6.34 16.53 6.28
CA GLU A 196 6.50 16.12 7.67
C GLU A 196 5.78 14.83 8.02
N HIS A 197 4.81 14.38 7.20
CA HIS A 197 4.09 13.11 7.37
C HIS A 197 4.67 11.99 6.48
N VAL A 198 5.77 12.28 5.74
CA VAL A 198 6.39 11.29 4.86
C VAL A 198 7.65 10.73 5.49
N VAL A 199 7.68 9.42 5.68
CA VAL A 199 8.82 8.65 6.18
C VAL A 199 9.53 8.00 5.01
N LEU A 200 10.79 8.40 4.78
CA LEU A 200 11.62 7.79 3.75
C LEU A 200 12.39 6.59 4.32
N TYR A 201 12.25 5.44 3.70
CA TYR A 201 13.04 4.26 4.05
C TYR A 201 14.02 3.87 2.92
N ASP A 202 15.05 3.12 3.28
CA ASP A 202 16.02 2.56 2.34
C ASP A 202 15.58 1.13 1.96
N GLY A 203 15.10 0.98 0.72
CA GLY A 203 14.57 -0.30 0.24
C GLY A 203 13.91 -0.19 -1.13
N GLY A 204 13.29 -1.28 -1.57
CA GLY A 204 12.45 -1.35 -2.77
C GLY A 204 11.02 -0.86 -2.52
N HIS A 205 10.08 -1.40 -3.30
CA HIS A 205 8.66 -1.04 -3.23
C HIS A 205 7.98 -1.47 -1.92
N GLU A 206 8.39 -2.59 -1.34
CA GLU A 206 7.80 -3.14 -0.13
C GLU A 206 8.70 -2.88 1.09
N LEU A 207 8.29 -2.01 2.00
CA LEU A 207 8.98 -1.80 3.27
C LEU A 207 9.23 -3.13 3.99
N PHE A 208 8.21 -3.98 4.06
CA PHE A 208 8.25 -5.26 4.74
C PHE A 208 9.13 -6.32 4.04
N SER A 209 9.50 -6.11 2.77
CA SER A 209 10.49 -6.90 2.03
C SER A 209 11.88 -6.22 1.96
N SER A 210 12.09 -5.13 2.68
CA SER A 210 13.35 -4.38 2.69
C SER A 210 14.18 -4.71 3.93
N PRO A 211 15.53 -4.74 3.86
CA PRO A 211 16.40 -5.01 5.02
C PRO A 211 16.22 -4.00 6.16
N SER A 212 15.76 -2.81 5.84
CA SER A 212 15.50 -1.76 6.83
C SER A 212 14.19 -1.93 7.62
N ARG A 213 13.36 -2.93 7.31
CA ARG A 213 12.02 -3.12 7.91
C ARG A 213 12.00 -3.12 9.43
N ASP A 214 13.00 -3.78 10.05
CA ASP A 214 13.09 -3.86 11.52
C ASP A 214 13.39 -2.50 12.17
N ARG A 215 13.92 -1.54 11.40
CA ARG A 215 14.16 -0.18 11.88
C ARG A 215 12.88 0.67 11.90
N TYR A 216 11.95 0.38 10.99
CA TYR A 216 10.76 1.21 10.78
C TYR A 216 9.47 0.60 11.34
N ILE A 217 9.51 -0.66 11.79
CA ILE A 217 8.29 -1.34 12.25
C ILE A 217 7.69 -0.66 13.48
N ASP A 218 8.51 -0.25 14.44
CA ASP A 218 8.01 0.42 15.66
C ASP A 218 7.34 1.75 15.30
N LEU A 219 7.97 2.56 14.42
CA LEU A 219 7.38 3.81 13.95
C LEU A 219 6.08 3.59 13.16
N LEU A 220 5.99 2.49 12.38
CA LEU A 220 4.77 2.13 11.66
C LEU A 220 3.64 1.81 12.64
N LEU A 221 3.92 1.03 13.68
CA LEU A 221 2.95 0.67 14.71
C LEU A 221 2.51 1.92 15.51
N GLU A 222 3.45 2.76 15.94
CA GLU A 222 3.15 4.04 16.60
C GLU A 222 2.30 4.96 15.70
N SER A 223 2.55 4.98 14.37
CA SER A 223 1.77 5.76 13.41
C SER A 223 0.35 5.24 13.24
N LEU A 224 0.11 3.94 13.38
CA LEU A 224 -1.23 3.37 13.39
C LEU A 224 -2.03 3.80 14.61
N GLU A 225 -1.38 3.93 15.79
CA GLU A 225 -2.02 4.35 17.02
C GLU A 225 -2.23 5.86 17.11
N GLY A 226 -1.22 6.65 16.73
CA GLY A 226 -1.18 8.10 17.00
C GLY A 226 -1.18 8.99 15.74
N GLY A 227 -1.30 8.40 14.56
CA GLY A 227 -1.36 9.16 13.30
C GLY A 227 -0.11 9.98 12.99
N ALA A 228 -0.30 11.06 12.25
CA ALA A 228 0.77 11.94 11.79
C ALA A 228 1.51 12.67 12.93
N ALA A 229 0.88 12.89 14.06
CA ALA A 229 1.49 13.55 15.22
C ALA A 229 2.78 12.84 15.69
N ILE A 230 2.83 11.52 15.59
CA ILE A 230 4.00 10.70 15.93
C ILE A 230 5.20 11.03 15.03
N VAL A 231 4.96 11.11 13.73
CA VAL A 231 6.03 11.38 12.74
C VAL A 231 6.51 12.84 12.85
N GLU A 232 5.61 13.78 13.06
CA GLU A 232 5.96 15.18 13.30
C GLU A 232 6.83 15.38 14.55
N GLU A 233 6.53 14.67 15.63
CA GLU A 233 7.33 14.73 16.86
C GLU A 233 8.76 14.23 16.60
N GLN A 234 8.91 13.13 15.90
CA GLN A 234 10.22 12.59 15.55
C GLN A 234 11.02 13.54 14.62
N ALA A 235 10.36 14.19 13.66
CA ALA A 235 10.99 15.17 12.78
C ALA A 235 11.48 16.42 13.53
N ARG A 236 10.84 16.79 14.65
CA ARG A 236 11.23 17.92 15.51
C ARG A 236 12.39 17.61 16.46
N VAL A 237 12.69 16.34 16.71
CA VAL A 237 13.84 15.95 17.54
C VAL A 237 15.13 16.13 16.72
N PRO A 238 16.01 17.11 17.02
CA PRO A 238 17.23 17.29 16.26
C PRO A 238 18.07 16.02 16.37
N ALA A 239 18.54 15.53 15.21
CA ALA A 239 19.44 14.39 15.15
C ALA A 239 20.60 14.64 16.14
N ARG A 240 20.63 13.90 17.25
CA ARG A 240 21.78 13.92 18.15
C ARG A 240 22.92 13.29 17.39
N TYR A 241 23.82 14.13 16.87
CA TYR A 241 25.11 13.66 16.38
C TYR A 241 25.78 12.88 17.52
N SER A 242 25.75 11.57 17.46
CA SER A 242 26.63 10.74 18.26
C SER A 242 28.04 10.92 17.69
N ASN A 243 28.79 11.87 18.26
CA ASN A 243 30.25 11.89 18.08
C ASN A 243 30.80 10.64 18.75
N ASN A 244 31.11 9.62 17.95
CA ASN A 244 32.03 8.55 18.29
C ASN A 244 33.20 8.61 17.33
#